data_5f1a7de2c3d6ccc805c088323afe6d09
#
_entry.id   5f1a7de2c3d6ccc805c088323afe6d09
#
_cell.length_a   1.000
_cell.length_b   1.000
_cell.length_c   1.000
_cell.angle_alpha   90.00
_cell.angle_beta   90.00
_cell.angle_gamma   90.00
#
_symmetry.space_group_name_H-M   'P 1'
#
loop_
_entity.id
_entity.type
_entity.pdbx_description
1 polymer ?
#
loop_
_entity_poly.entity_id
_entity_poly.type
_entity_poly.pdbx_seq_one_letter_code
_entity_poly.pdbx_strand_id
1 'polypeptide(L)'
;MRKIITALAFVFVAISANAETFEERAAPCLACHGEKGQSETENTPSLGAQQAPYALIQLFMFREKLRVFEPMNEMAKPLTDDDLRTFSDFIAKLPKPAPSADAGDPARMARAQALAQQHRCNSCHNPDFSGKENVPRIANQREDYLAKTLGEYKDNSRHGYDGSMADVMGPVTAEQIADLAYFIARVR
;
A
#
# COMPACT_ATOMS: atom_id res chain seq x y z
N MET A 1 -4.32 -35.38 -71.62
CA MET A 1 -3.69 -34.35 -70.83
C MET A 1 -4.34 -34.33 -69.40
N ARG A 2 -3.64 -34.89 -68.45
CA ARG A 2 -4.16 -35.02 -67.05
C ARG A 2 -3.66 -33.80 -66.25
N LYS A 3 -4.60 -32.95 -65.82
CA LYS A 3 -4.27 -31.80 -64.97
C LYS A 3 -4.13 -32.25 -63.50
N ILE A 4 -2.94 -32.15 -62.90
CA ILE A 4 -2.65 -32.43 -61.56
C ILE A 4 -2.99 -31.10 -60.77
N ILE A 5 -3.98 -31.14 -59.94
CA ILE A 5 -4.32 -30.03 -59.03
C ILE A 5 -3.58 -30.32 -57.73
N THR A 6 -2.54 -29.55 -57.46
CA THR A 6 -1.79 -29.59 -56.18
C THR A 6 -2.56 -28.77 -55.16
N ALA A 7 -3.21 -29.44 -54.20
CA ALA A 7 -3.86 -28.78 -53.09
C ALA A 7 -2.79 -28.33 -52.05
N LEU A 8 -2.65 -27.04 -51.87
CA LEU A 8 -1.78 -26.45 -50.84
C LEU A 8 -2.54 -26.46 -49.51
N ALA A 9 -2.15 -27.35 -48.60
CA ALA A 9 -2.73 -27.37 -47.25
C ALA A 9 -2.10 -26.24 -46.39
N PHE A 10 -2.90 -25.26 -46.07
CA PHE A 10 -2.53 -24.24 -45.10
C PHE A 10 -2.66 -24.81 -43.67
N VAL A 11 -1.53 -25.03 -43.00
CA VAL A 11 -1.51 -25.39 -41.57
C VAL A 11 -1.69 -24.10 -40.76
N PHE A 12 -2.87 -23.93 -40.20
CA PHE A 12 -3.13 -22.88 -39.19
C PHE A 12 -2.51 -23.30 -37.85
N VAL A 13 -1.38 -22.70 -37.47
CA VAL A 13 -0.85 -22.79 -36.11
C VAL A 13 -1.66 -21.87 -35.24
N ALA A 14 -2.55 -22.42 -34.45
CA ALA A 14 -3.25 -21.66 -33.41
C ALA A 14 -2.25 -21.30 -32.29
N ILE A 15 -1.80 -20.06 -32.27
CA ILE A 15 -1.06 -19.50 -31.14
C ILE A 15 -2.07 -19.29 -30.01
N SER A 16 -2.07 -20.19 -29.02
CA SER A 16 -2.82 -19.98 -27.77
C SER A 16 -2.17 -18.81 -27.03
N ALA A 17 -2.78 -17.64 -27.07
CA ALA A 17 -2.45 -16.55 -26.17
C ALA A 17 -2.89 -16.99 -24.77
N ASN A 18 -1.93 -17.44 -23.95
CA ASN A 18 -2.20 -17.61 -22.53
C ASN A 18 -2.48 -16.22 -21.94
N ALA A 19 -3.69 -16.01 -21.43
CA ALA A 19 -3.99 -14.83 -20.65
C ALA A 19 -3.11 -14.85 -19.38
N GLU A 20 -2.44 -13.74 -19.07
CA GLU A 20 -1.64 -13.58 -17.86
C GLU A 20 -2.49 -13.85 -16.63
N THR A 21 -2.00 -14.67 -15.71
CA THR A 21 -2.69 -14.97 -14.46
C THR A 21 -2.70 -13.76 -13.52
N PHE A 22 -3.59 -13.76 -12.53
CA PHE A 22 -3.61 -12.68 -11.55
C PHE A 22 -2.30 -12.63 -10.75
N GLU A 23 -1.73 -13.77 -10.41
CA GLU A 23 -0.45 -13.90 -9.69
C GLU A 23 0.70 -13.28 -10.48
N GLU A 24 0.77 -13.52 -11.78
CA GLU A 24 1.79 -12.91 -12.67
C GLU A 24 1.62 -11.39 -12.71
N ARG A 25 0.40 -10.89 -12.73
CA ARG A 25 0.10 -9.46 -12.71
C ARG A 25 0.39 -8.80 -11.35
N ALA A 26 0.28 -9.53 -10.25
CA ALA A 26 0.57 -9.04 -8.90
C ALA A 26 2.08 -9.09 -8.56
N ALA A 27 2.84 -9.96 -9.21
CA ALA A 27 4.26 -10.16 -8.91
C ALA A 27 5.10 -8.87 -8.94
N PRO A 28 4.95 -7.95 -9.92
CA PRO A 28 5.69 -6.69 -9.92
C PRO A 28 5.41 -5.80 -8.67
N CYS A 29 4.19 -5.82 -8.15
CA CYS A 29 3.84 -5.10 -6.93
C CYS A 29 4.54 -5.69 -5.71
N LEU A 30 4.49 -7.01 -5.60
CA LEU A 30 5.06 -7.75 -4.47
C LEU A 30 6.59 -7.72 -4.45
N ALA A 31 7.25 -7.48 -5.58
CA ALA A 31 8.72 -7.33 -5.65
C ALA A 31 9.23 -6.21 -4.73
N CYS A 32 8.47 -5.11 -4.55
CA CYS A 32 8.82 -4.02 -3.65
C CYS A 32 8.06 -4.08 -2.32
N HIS A 33 6.78 -4.47 -2.37
CA HIS A 33 5.92 -4.48 -1.19
C HIS A 33 6.03 -5.76 -0.34
N GLY A 34 6.90 -6.69 -0.75
CA GLY A 34 7.12 -7.97 -0.08
C GLY A 34 6.15 -9.06 -0.54
N GLU A 35 6.66 -10.28 -0.70
CA GLU A 35 5.93 -11.43 -1.26
C GLU A 35 4.61 -11.72 -0.54
N LYS A 36 4.57 -11.46 0.79
CA LYS A 36 3.38 -11.60 1.63
C LYS A 36 2.78 -10.24 2.02
N GLY A 37 3.14 -9.17 1.31
CA GLY A 37 2.68 -7.82 1.62
C GLY A 37 3.36 -7.19 2.84
N GLN A 38 4.46 -7.74 3.33
CA GLN A 38 5.33 -7.12 4.34
C GLN A 38 6.63 -6.67 3.69
N SER A 39 6.77 -5.38 3.46
CA SER A 39 7.90 -4.80 2.76
C SER A 39 9.17 -4.78 3.61
N GLU A 40 10.30 -5.13 2.98
CA GLU A 40 11.65 -4.95 3.51
C GLU A 40 12.38 -3.79 2.79
N THR A 41 11.78 -3.24 1.75
CA THR A 41 12.32 -2.13 0.96
C THR A 41 12.12 -0.81 1.69
N GLU A 42 13.20 -0.02 1.81
CA GLU A 42 13.17 1.28 2.47
C GLU A 42 12.11 2.21 1.88
N ASN A 43 11.39 2.93 2.75
CA ASN A 43 10.31 3.86 2.39
C ASN A 43 9.18 3.28 1.54
N THR A 44 9.11 1.95 1.42
CA THR A 44 8.04 1.25 0.73
C THR A 44 7.06 0.62 1.73
N PRO A 45 5.75 0.91 1.67
CA PRO A 45 4.82 0.43 2.68
C PRO A 45 4.57 -1.07 2.58
N SER A 46 4.36 -1.70 3.74
CA SER A 46 3.70 -2.99 3.81
C SER A 46 2.23 -2.85 3.41
N LEU A 47 1.73 -3.78 2.61
CA LEU A 47 0.35 -3.80 2.10
C LEU A 47 -0.56 -4.78 2.84
N GLY A 48 0.02 -5.71 3.61
CA GLY A 48 -0.71 -6.82 4.21
C GLY A 48 -1.90 -6.36 5.05
N ALA A 49 -3.06 -7.00 4.83
CA ALA A 49 -4.34 -6.71 5.49
C ALA A 49 -4.71 -5.22 5.48
N GLN A 50 -4.33 -4.47 4.44
CA GLN A 50 -4.77 -3.09 4.29
C GLN A 50 -6.24 -3.06 3.92
N GLN A 51 -6.95 -2.02 4.32
CA GLN A 51 -8.36 -1.82 4.01
C GLN A 51 -8.57 -1.71 2.50
N ALA A 52 -9.43 -2.55 1.90
CA ALA A 52 -9.66 -2.54 0.45
C ALA A 52 -10.11 -1.18 -0.08
N PRO A 53 -11.05 -0.44 0.55
CA PRO A 53 -11.43 0.90 0.10
C PRO A 53 -10.25 1.88 0.12
N TYR A 54 -9.38 1.81 1.14
CA TYR A 54 -8.18 2.65 1.20
C TYR A 54 -7.21 2.30 0.07
N ALA A 55 -6.92 1.01 -0.14
CA ALA A 55 -6.03 0.54 -1.19
C ALA A 55 -6.52 0.97 -2.58
N LEU A 56 -7.84 0.83 -2.85
CA LEU A 56 -8.48 1.27 -4.08
C LEU A 56 -8.28 2.76 -4.33
N ILE A 57 -8.55 3.60 -3.31
CA ILE A 57 -8.35 5.04 -3.40
C ILE A 57 -6.88 5.38 -3.70
N GLN A 58 -5.92 4.71 -3.04
CA GLN A 58 -4.50 4.98 -3.28
C GLN A 58 -4.07 4.60 -4.70
N LEU A 59 -4.48 3.43 -5.18
CA LEU A 59 -4.20 3.00 -6.56
C LEU A 59 -4.83 3.95 -7.59
N PHE A 60 -6.06 4.37 -7.36
CA PHE A 60 -6.73 5.38 -8.18
C PHE A 60 -5.96 6.70 -8.19
N MET A 61 -5.59 7.22 -7.01
CA MET A 61 -4.83 8.48 -6.91
C MET A 61 -3.47 8.41 -7.61
N PHE A 62 -2.79 7.26 -7.57
CA PHE A 62 -1.55 7.07 -8.32
C PHE A 62 -1.80 7.03 -9.84
N ARG A 63 -2.83 6.30 -10.29
CA ARG A 63 -3.19 6.22 -11.71
C ARG A 63 -3.50 7.58 -12.31
N GLU A 64 -4.29 8.38 -11.58
CA GLU A 64 -4.72 9.71 -12.02
C GLU A 64 -3.70 10.82 -11.68
N LYS A 65 -2.52 10.47 -11.13
CA LYS A 65 -1.49 11.42 -10.68
C LYS A 65 -1.97 12.47 -9.67
N LEU A 66 -3.03 12.15 -8.91
CA LEU A 66 -3.50 12.95 -7.77
C LEU A 66 -2.58 12.79 -6.56
N ARG A 67 -1.86 11.68 -6.51
CA ARG A 67 -0.73 11.43 -5.62
C ARG A 67 0.50 11.14 -6.47
N VAL A 68 1.53 11.96 -6.34
CA VAL A 68 2.72 11.87 -7.17
C VAL A 68 3.82 11.09 -6.44
N PHE A 69 4.16 9.95 -7.00
CA PHE A 69 5.33 9.13 -6.65
C PHE A 69 5.63 8.24 -7.85
N GLU A 70 6.60 8.61 -8.66
CA GLU A 70 6.80 8.05 -10.01
C GLU A 70 6.83 6.52 -10.10
N PRO A 71 7.50 5.75 -9.21
CA PRO A 71 7.41 4.29 -9.27
C PRO A 71 5.96 3.79 -9.21
N MET A 72 5.12 4.36 -8.33
CA MET A 72 3.73 3.94 -8.20
C MET A 72 2.81 4.52 -9.29
N ASN A 73 3.11 5.72 -9.80
CA ASN A 73 2.35 6.30 -10.91
C ASN A 73 2.51 5.44 -12.17
N GLU A 74 3.72 4.99 -12.50
CA GLU A 74 3.94 4.11 -13.66
C GLU A 74 3.33 2.71 -13.44
N MET A 75 3.41 2.17 -12.23
CA MET A 75 2.80 0.87 -11.89
C MET A 75 1.27 0.90 -11.96
N ALA A 76 0.65 1.99 -11.54
CA ALA A 76 -0.81 2.11 -11.53
C ALA A 76 -1.40 2.55 -12.88
N LYS A 77 -0.63 3.20 -13.73
CA LYS A 77 -1.07 3.77 -15.01
C LYS A 77 -1.84 2.80 -15.93
N PRO A 78 -1.43 1.52 -16.10
CA PRO A 78 -2.14 0.59 -16.97
C PRO A 78 -3.39 -0.04 -16.34
N LEU A 79 -3.66 0.20 -15.04
CA LEU A 79 -4.74 -0.48 -14.32
C LEU A 79 -6.12 0.04 -14.75
N THR A 80 -7.02 -0.87 -15.07
CA THR A 80 -8.44 -0.59 -15.30
C THR A 80 -9.17 -0.41 -13.96
N ASP A 81 -10.42 0.06 -13.97
CA ASP A 81 -11.25 0.14 -12.76
C ASP A 81 -11.48 -1.24 -12.12
N ASP A 82 -11.60 -2.29 -12.93
CA ASP A 82 -11.73 -3.65 -12.43
C ASP A 82 -10.42 -4.15 -11.82
N ASP A 83 -9.28 -3.75 -12.36
CA ASP A 83 -7.98 -4.02 -11.77
C ASP A 83 -7.83 -3.33 -10.41
N LEU A 84 -8.22 -2.06 -10.29
CA LEU A 84 -8.18 -1.35 -9.01
C LEU A 84 -8.96 -2.10 -7.92
N ARG A 85 -10.16 -2.62 -8.24
CA ARG A 85 -10.97 -3.42 -7.32
C ARG A 85 -10.28 -4.74 -6.98
N THR A 86 -9.85 -5.48 -8.01
CA THR A 86 -9.25 -6.81 -7.83
C THR A 86 -7.97 -6.75 -7.01
N PHE A 87 -7.06 -5.80 -7.31
CA PHE A 87 -5.84 -5.60 -6.53
C PHE A 87 -6.12 -5.13 -5.10
N SER A 88 -7.12 -4.28 -4.88
CA SER A 88 -7.50 -3.84 -3.54
C SER A 88 -8.03 -4.98 -2.69
N ASP A 89 -8.88 -5.84 -3.26
CA ASP A 89 -9.39 -7.04 -2.59
C ASP A 89 -8.28 -8.07 -2.30
N PHE A 90 -7.33 -8.20 -3.20
CA PHE A 90 -6.14 -9.03 -3.00
C PHE A 90 -5.29 -8.51 -1.84
N ILE A 91 -4.97 -7.23 -1.81
CA ILE A 91 -4.21 -6.56 -0.75
C ILE A 91 -4.86 -6.79 0.62
N ALA A 92 -6.18 -6.67 0.70
CA ALA A 92 -6.92 -6.86 1.95
C ALA A 92 -6.84 -8.31 2.47
N LYS A 93 -6.61 -9.29 1.61
CA LYS A 93 -6.49 -10.71 1.94
C LYS A 93 -5.06 -11.14 2.28
N LEU A 94 -4.05 -10.32 1.99
CA LEU A 94 -2.67 -10.60 2.38
C LEU A 94 -2.56 -10.68 3.91
N PRO A 95 -1.62 -11.49 4.46
CA PRO A 95 -1.45 -11.60 5.90
C PRO A 95 -1.11 -10.24 6.54
N LYS A 96 -1.54 -10.05 7.79
CA LYS A 96 -1.18 -8.87 8.58
C LYS A 96 0.35 -8.80 8.72
N PRO A 97 0.98 -7.63 8.53
CA PRO A 97 2.39 -7.47 8.83
C PRO A 97 2.69 -7.83 10.29
N ALA A 98 3.76 -8.57 10.49
CA ALA A 98 4.25 -8.86 11.83
C ALA A 98 4.80 -7.58 12.48
N PRO A 99 4.68 -7.43 13.80
CA PRO A 99 5.33 -6.35 14.52
C PRO A 99 6.85 -6.47 14.38
N SER A 100 7.56 -5.34 14.53
CA SER A 100 9.01 -5.35 14.60
C SER A 100 9.52 -6.40 15.63
N ALA A 101 10.58 -7.13 15.29
CA ALA A 101 11.21 -8.07 16.19
C ALA A 101 11.75 -7.36 17.45
N ASP A 102 12.22 -6.11 17.30
CA ASP A 102 12.56 -5.23 18.40
C ASP A 102 11.28 -4.71 19.08
N ALA A 103 11.11 -5.03 20.37
CA ALA A 103 9.98 -4.58 21.17
C ALA A 103 10.04 -3.06 21.49
N GLY A 104 11.18 -2.44 21.29
CA GLY A 104 11.43 -1.04 21.52
C GLY A 104 11.77 -0.69 22.97
N ASP A 105 12.28 0.51 23.16
CA ASP A 105 12.52 1.08 24.49
C ASP A 105 11.19 1.35 25.21
N PRO A 106 10.97 0.80 26.43
CA PRO A 106 9.69 0.92 27.12
C PRO A 106 9.27 2.36 27.43
N ALA A 107 10.24 3.22 27.76
CA ALA A 107 9.95 4.62 28.10
C ALA A 107 9.55 5.41 26.85
N ARG A 108 10.22 5.15 25.72
CA ARG A 108 9.84 5.73 24.42
C ARG A 108 8.49 5.23 23.94
N MET A 109 8.22 3.94 24.08
CA MET A 109 6.93 3.34 23.74
C MET A 109 5.78 3.96 24.53
N ALA A 110 5.93 4.11 25.88
CA ALA A 110 4.92 4.73 26.73
C ALA A 110 4.68 6.20 26.35
N ARG A 111 5.74 6.96 26.11
CA ARG A 111 5.66 8.36 25.69
C ARG A 111 4.95 8.50 24.34
N ALA A 112 5.30 7.68 23.36
CA ALA A 112 4.70 7.68 22.04
C ALA A 112 3.24 7.22 22.05
N GLN A 113 2.88 6.27 22.90
CA GLN A 113 1.49 5.87 23.12
C GLN A 113 0.65 7.04 23.67
N ALA A 114 1.19 7.79 24.62
CA ALA A 114 0.52 9.00 25.15
C ALA A 114 0.33 10.06 24.03
N LEU A 115 1.32 10.25 23.15
CA LEU A 115 1.19 11.13 21.98
C LEU A 115 0.08 10.67 21.04
N ALA A 116 -0.01 9.36 20.73
CA ALA A 116 -1.07 8.82 19.89
C ALA A 116 -2.47 9.04 20.49
N GLN A 117 -2.61 9.00 21.82
CA GLN A 117 -3.85 9.34 22.52
C GLN A 117 -4.12 10.85 22.48
N GLN A 118 -3.12 11.67 22.77
CA GLN A 118 -3.22 13.13 22.75
C GLN A 118 -3.70 13.65 21.39
N HIS A 119 -3.15 13.13 20.30
CA HIS A 119 -3.52 13.48 18.92
C HIS A 119 -4.70 12.65 18.38
N ARG A 120 -5.31 11.81 19.23
CA ARG A 120 -6.52 11.02 18.93
C ARG A 120 -6.39 10.11 17.68
N CYS A 121 -5.20 9.62 17.40
CA CYS A 121 -4.93 8.75 16.24
C CYS A 121 -5.85 7.51 16.21
N ASN A 122 -6.08 6.91 17.39
CA ASN A 122 -6.93 5.75 17.57
C ASN A 122 -8.44 6.00 17.35
N SER A 123 -8.88 7.25 17.29
CA SER A 123 -10.30 7.57 17.03
C SER A 123 -10.71 7.23 15.58
N CYS A 124 -9.80 7.41 14.65
CA CYS A 124 -10.00 7.10 13.23
C CYS A 124 -9.39 5.75 12.85
N HIS A 125 -8.13 5.48 13.29
CA HIS A 125 -7.39 4.28 12.94
C HIS A 125 -7.76 3.03 13.76
N ASN A 126 -8.78 3.09 14.64
CA ASN A 126 -9.16 2.12 15.67
C ASN A 126 -8.15 2.01 16.83
N PRO A 127 -8.58 1.47 18.00
CA PRO A 127 -7.69 1.32 19.16
C PRO A 127 -6.46 0.43 18.90
N ASP A 128 -6.57 -0.53 17.99
CA ASP A 128 -5.50 -1.47 17.56
C ASP A 128 -4.80 -1.01 16.28
N PHE A 129 -5.08 0.20 15.79
CA PHE A 129 -4.56 0.77 14.55
C PHE A 129 -4.80 -0.08 13.29
N SER A 130 -5.85 -0.91 13.32
CA SER A 130 -6.25 -1.74 12.18
C SER A 130 -6.86 -0.96 11.02
N GLY A 131 -7.31 0.25 11.27
CA GLY A 131 -8.06 1.05 10.29
C GLY A 131 -9.47 0.53 10.02
N LYS A 132 -10.25 1.27 9.26
CA LYS A 132 -11.60 0.91 8.82
C LYS A 132 -11.97 1.67 7.55
N GLU A 133 -12.68 1.03 6.63
CA GLU A 133 -13.13 1.67 5.40
C GLU A 133 -11.97 2.35 4.63
N ASN A 134 -12.04 3.67 4.43
CA ASN A 134 -10.99 4.47 3.79
C ASN A 134 -9.90 4.96 4.76
N VAL A 135 -10.01 4.66 6.06
CA VAL A 135 -8.96 4.94 7.05
C VAL A 135 -7.98 3.75 7.09
N PRO A 136 -6.70 3.96 6.81
CA PRO A 136 -5.76 2.85 6.64
C PRO A 136 -5.43 2.13 7.96
N ARG A 137 -5.13 0.83 7.81
CA ARG A 137 -4.34 0.10 8.78
C ARG A 137 -2.94 0.70 8.84
N ILE A 138 -2.49 1.08 10.03
CA ILE A 138 -1.14 1.61 10.27
C ILE A 138 -0.33 0.77 11.27
N ALA A 139 -0.99 -0.11 12.03
CA ALA A 139 -0.31 -1.03 12.93
C ALA A 139 0.74 -1.88 12.20
N ASN A 140 1.94 -1.94 12.77
CA ASN A 140 3.08 -2.71 12.23
C ASN A 140 3.50 -2.30 10.81
N GLN A 141 3.20 -1.07 10.42
CA GLN A 141 3.76 -0.48 9.22
C GLN A 141 5.24 -0.16 9.45
N ARG A 142 6.03 -0.12 8.40
CA ARG A 142 7.45 0.24 8.45
C ARG A 142 7.66 1.61 9.11
N GLU A 143 8.60 1.67 10.04
CA GLU A 143 8.90 2.91 10.80
C GLU A 143 9.35 4.05 9.88
N ASP A 144 10.24 3.76 8.93
CA ASP A 144 10.75 4.74 7.96
C ASP A 144 9.62 5.31 7.08
N TYR A 145 8.75 4.43 6.56
CA TYR A 145 7.60 4.85 5.78
C TYR A 145 6.59 5.68 6.60
N LEU A 146 6.35 5.30 7.86
CA LEU A 146 5.51 6.09 8.77
C LEU A 146 6.09 7.47 9.02
N ALA A 147 7.37 7.56 9.38
CA ALA A 147 8.04 8.83 9.63
C ALA A 147 7.96 9.76 8.40
N LYS A 148 8.29 9.22 7.22
CA LYS A 148 8.17 9.93 5.94
C LYS A 148 6.74 10.42 5.71
N THR A 149 5.76 9.52 5.79
CA THR A 149 4.36 9.84 5.46
C THR A 149 3.73 10.84 6.43
N LEU A 150 4.01 10.71 7.73
CA LEU A 150 3.53 11.68 8.73
C LEU A 150 4.17 13.06 8.52
N GLY A 151 5.46 13.10 8.15
CA GLY A 151 6.14 14.33 7.75
C GLY A 151 5.49 14.98 6.53
N GLU A 152 5.21 14.19 5.49
CA GLU A 152 4.56 14.65 4.26
C GLU A 152 3.14 15.21 4.50
N TYR A 153 2.39 14.67 5.46
CA TYR A 153 1.11 15.25 5.87
C TYR A 153 1.30 16.56 6.65
N LYS A 154 2.32 16.63 7.52
CA LYS A 154 2.63 17.83 8.29
C LYS A 154 3.01 19.02 7.42
N ASP A 155 3.83 18.81 6.39
CA ASP A 155 4.28 19.86 5.47
C ASP A 155 3.33 20.05 4.27
N ASN A 156 2.22 19.29 4.23
CA ASN A 156 1.20 19.32 3.19
C ASN A 156 1.74 18.96 1.79
N SER A 157 2.84 18.23 1.70
CA SER A 157 3.35 17.69 0.42
C SER A 157 2.61 16.42 -0.03
N ARG A 158 1.94 15.72 0.91
CA ARG A 158 1.06 14.59 0.64
C ARG A 158 -0.39 15.00 0.79
N HIS A 159 -1.09 15.05 -0.32
CA HIS A 159 -2.53 15.22 -0.31
C HIS A 159 -3.20 13.85 -0.06
N GLY A 160 -4.01 13.77 1.01
CA GLY A 160 -4.88 12.63 1.26
C GLY A 160 -6.14 12.68 0.38
N TYR A 161 -7.00 11.67 0.52
CA TYR A 161 -8.34 11.71 -0.08
C TYR A 161 -9.17 12.87 0.47
N ASP A 162 -8.93 13.20 1.75
CA ASP A 162 -9.45 14.38 2.44
C ASP A 162 -8.32 15.06 3.25
N GLY A 163 -8.56 16.24 3.79
CA GLY A 163 -7.58 17.02 4.55
C GLY A 163 -7.33 16.54 5.98
N SER A 164 -8.07 15.55 6.48
CA SER A 164 -8.09 15.21 7.91
C SER A 164 -6.71 14.88 8.49
N MET A 165 -5.87 14.14 7.76
CA MET A 165 -4.53 13.80 8.25
C MET A 165 -3.59 14.99 8.28
N ALA A 166 -3.69 15.94 7.35
CA ALA A 166 -2.90 17.17 7.36
C ALA A 166 -3.30 18.04 8.56
N ASP A 167 -4.59 18.14 8.85
CA ASP A 167 -5.09 18.90 10.02
C ASP A 167 -4.58 18.29 11.33
N VAL A 168 -4.63 16.95 11.48
CA VAL A 168 -4.12 16.25 12.66
C VAL A 168 -2.60 16.44 12.80
N MET A 169 -1.86 16.40 11.70
CA MET A 169 -0.40 16.49 11.73
C MET A 169 0.14 17.91 11.86
N GLY A 170 -0.65 18.94 11.58
CA GLY A 170 -0.24 20.34 11.67
C GLY A 170 0.45 20.70 13.00
N PRO A 171 -0.11 20.41 14.18
CA PRO A 171 0.49 20.71 15.48
C PRO A 171 1.60 19.75 15.91
N VAL A 172 1.77 18.58 15.26
CA VAL A 172 2.75 17.54 15.67
C VAL A 172 4.16 17.95 15.30
N THR A 173 5.12 17.87 16.24
CA THR A 173 6.52 18.21 15.96
C THR A 173 7.25 17.07 15.24
N ALA A 174 8.41 17.36 14.64
CA ALA A 174 9.23 16.34 13.99
C ALA A 174 9.69 15.24 14.97
N GLU A 175 10.01 15.61 16.22
CA GLU A 175 10.36 14.64 17.26
C GLU A 175 9.19 13.74 17.62
N GLN A 176 7.99 14.30 17.75
CA GLN A 176 6.77 13.54 18.00
C GLN A 176 6.43 12.60 16.82
N ILE A 177 6.69 13.03 15.59
CA ILE A 177 6.54 12.17 14.40
C ILE A 177 7.45 10.94 14.49
N ALA A 178 8.71 11.13 14.88
CA ALA A 178 9.65 10.02 15.05
C ALA A 178 9.21 9.06 16.17
N ASP A 179 8.67 9.57 17.28
CA ASP A 179 8.14 8.74 18.35
C ASP A 179 6.86 8.01 17.95
N LEU A 180 5.93 8.67 17.25
CA LEU A 180 4.72 8.04 16.73
C LEU A 180 5.03 6.92 15.74
N ALA A 181 5.94 7.16 14.79
CA ALA A 181 6.37 6.15 13.83
C ALA A 181 7.00 4.94 14.53
N TYR A 182 7.87 5.19 15.51
CA TYR A 182 8.50 4.16 16.34
C TYR A 182 7.47 3.27 17.06
N PHE A 183 6.49 3.88 17.70
CA PHE A 183 5.43 3.17 18.43
C PHE A 183 4.53 2.35 17.48
N ILE A 184 4.00 2.98 16.43
CA ILE A 184 3.03 2.36 15.52
C ILE A 184 3.65 1.16 14.79
N ALA A 185 4.94 1.22 14.48
CA ALA A 185 5.67 0.10 13.89
C ALA A 185 5.82 -1.12 14.82
N ARG A 186 5.60 -0.95 16.14
CA ARG A 186 5.81 -1.95 17.21
C ARG A 186 4.54 -2.33 17.97
N VAL A 187 3.38 -1.86 17.58
CA VAL A 187 2.09 -2.18 18.23
C VAL A 187 1.86 -3.70 18.22
N ARG A 188 1.46 -4.27 19.37
CA ARG A 188 1.22 -5.70 19.58
C ARG A 188 -0.22 -5.96 20.01
#